data_d6f7da6661bd77620c0e4bdc243178bb
#
_entry.id   d6f7da6661bd77620c0e4bdc243178bb
#
_cell.length_a   1.000
_cell.length_b   1.000
_cell.length_c   1.000
_cell.angle_alpha   90.00
_cell.angle_beta   90.00
_cell.angle_gamma   90.00
#
_symmetry.space_group_name_H-M   'P 1'
#
loop_
_entity.id
_entity.type
_entity.pdbx_description
1 polymer ?
#
loop_
_entity_poly.entity_id
_entity_poly.type
_entity_poly.pdbx_seq_one_letter_code
_entity_poly.pdbx_strand_id
1 'polypeptide(L)'
;MTTGHLIGSAGILRNRNLCEQAIQAINSGSKDAFELQSTIRTQISPELAGFVTTVANLQRKAMRKLQAPDAAQRVWWGTEKSFQQATPWQVARLKSKWFAHEPVFDLCCGNGGDALQLKNRGPVIAVDADPLTAELAAANLAVDHVNESDAADWNELVVDANSRHRSQSTPKVICNDVTLLQLPPSSWINIDPDRRPESKKADATTVQKAAVRRSKPEHYQPDWQSVVQIVGRSNGACVKLAPAAKPDVEQLPDSHRCWISLTGSVREQTLLWGGVLSNSELPAAGRSAVAVKSDGTAHWFIASPELVTQRAPITDKPMNWIVDPDAAIRAAGLTEAYAIENQLSILGRASGFLTGTNPPTSDQIGVSAEVLWSGSCDDRKLRRELRQRDFYPAVIKVRGTDHSPEKLTRKYQKCGQQPVCLWIGRGKERVFAAFTK
;
A
#
# COMPACT_ATOMS: atom_id res chain seq x y z
N MET A 1 14.91 -3.79 26.83
CA MET A 1 13.62 -3.40 27.44
C MET A 1 12.97 -2.47 26.45
N THR A 2 11.95 -2.92 25.76
CA THR A 2 11.24 -2.15 24.73
C THR A 2 10.37 -1.09 25.41
N THR A 3 10.37 0.13 24.89
CA THR A 3 9.60 1.29 25.37
C THR A 3 8.08 1.03 25.52
N GLY A 4 7.57 -0.08 24.97
CA GLY A 4 6.16 -0.47 25.04
C GLY A 4 5.66 -0.94 26.42
N HIS A 5 6.55 -1.35 27.34
CA HIS A 5 6.15 -1.76 28.68
C HIS A 5 6.03 -0.61 29.71
N LEU A 6 6.43 0.60 29.33
CA LEU A 6 6.50 1.74 30.24
C LEU A 6 5.33 2.74 30.09
N ILE A 7 4.63 2.71 28.94
CA ILE A 7 3.41 3.51 28.74
C ILE A 7 2.27 2.59 29.14
N GLY A 8 1.84 2.69 30.41
CA GLY A 8 0.76 1.86 30.92
C GLY A 8 -0.50 2.01 30.07
N SER A 9 -1.21 0.92 29.83
CA SER A 9 -2.32 0.66 28.91
C SER A 9 -3.57 1.55 29.03
N ALA A 10 -3.49 2.80 29.41
CA ALA A 10 -4.59 3.76 29.43
C ALA A 10 -4.11 5.22 29.41
N GLY A 11 -2.83 5.45 29.19
CA GLY A 11 -2.27 6.79 29.31
C GLY A 11 -2.68 7.73 28.19
N ILE A 12 -2.68 7.25 26.96
CA ILE A 12 -3.01 8.06 25.77
C ILE A 12 -4.49 8.42 25.76
N LEU A 13 -5.37 7.44 25.89
CA LEU A 13 -6.82 7.65 25.79
C LEU A 13 -7.34 8.53 26.92
N ARG A 14 -6.89 8.32 28.16
CA ARG A 14 -7.25 9.14 29.32
C ARG A 14 -6.89 10.61 29.17
N ASN A 15 -5.77 10.90 28.53
CA ASN A 15 -5.23 12.26 28.38
C ASN A 15 -5.30 12.75 26.94
N ARG A 16 -6.10 12.14 26.10
CA ARG A 16 -6.11 12.33 24.65
C ARG A 16 -6.23 13.81 24.27
N ASN A 17 -7.22 14.51 24.79
CA ASN A 17 -7.46 15.91 24.44
C ASN A 17 -6.25 16.80 24.78
N LEU A 18 -5.66 16.63 25.96
CA LEU A 18 -4.49 17.37 26.39
C LEU A 18 -3.29 17.07 25.49
N CYS A 19 -3.06 15.79 25.18
CA CYS A 19 -1.97 15.37 24.32
C CYS A 19 -2.14 15.88 22.87
N GLU A 20 -3.36 15.87 22.32
CA GLU A 20 -3.65 16.39 20.98
C GLU A 20 -3.44 17.91 20.89
N GLN A 21 -3.87 18.66 21.89
CA GLN A 21 -3.61 20.10 21.98
C GLN A 21 -2.10 20.40 21.96
N ALA A 22 -1.32 19.64 22.72
CA ALA A 22 0.12 19.82 22.74
C ALA A 22 0.80 19.44 21.41
N ILE A 23 0.38 18.36 20.78
CA ILE A 23 0.90 17.98 19.47
C ILE A 23 0.61 19.07 18.44
N GLN A 24 -0.60 19.64 18.45
CA GLN A 24 -1.00 20.73 17.56
C GLN A 24 -0.18 22.01 17.84
N ALA A 25 0.03 22.39 19.10
CA ALA A 25 0.82 23.54 19.47
C ALA A 25 2.29 23.41 19.08
N ILE A 26 2.88 22.23 19.28
CA ILE A 26 4.26 21.94 18.83
C ILE A 26 4.37 22.08 17.30
N ASN A 27 3.40 21.55 16.54
CA ASN A 27 3.44 21.57 15.09
C ASN A 27 3.17 22.94 14.48
N SER A 28 2.36 23.79 15.14
CA SER A 28 2.09 25.16 14.70
C SER A 28 3.21 26.14 15.06
N GLY A 29 4.16 25.74 15.92
CA GLY A 29 5.20 26.64 16.45
C GLY A 29 4.63 27.74 17.34
N SER A 30 3.47 27.50 17.97
CA SER A 30 2.83 28.44 18.89
C SER A 30 3.76 28.77 20.03
N LYS A 31 3.70 30.03 20.52
CA LYS A 31 4.40 30.44 21.75
C LYS A 31 3.95 29.64 22.97
N ASP A 32 2.70 29.16 22.96
CA ASP A 32 2.10 28.35 24.00
C ASP A 32 2.64 26.90 24.03
N ALA A 33 3.40 26.47 22.99
CA ALA A 33 3.96 25.13 22.92
C ALA A 33 4.85 24.80 24.13
N PHE A 34 5.61 25.76 24.63
CA PHE A 34 6.47 25.56 25.80
C PHE A 34 5.65 25.44 27.09
N GLU A 35 4.63 26.29 27.27
CA GLU A 35 3.73 26.23 28.43
C GLU A 35 2.93 24.92 28.44
N LEU A 36 2.40 24.51 27.29
CA LEU A 36 1.72 23.25 27.12
C LEU A 36 2.64 22.03 27.37
N GLN A 37 3.89 22.08 26.93
CA GLN A 37 4.86 21.03 27.27
C GLN A 37 5.17 20.99 28.77
N SER A 38 5.26 22.13 29.42
CA SER A 38 5.43 22.20 30.88
C SER A 38 4.23 21.64 31.61
N THR A 39 3.00 22.02 31.20
CA THR A 39 1.75 21.53 31.77
C THR A 39 1.60 20.02 31.59
N ILE A 40 1.91 19.51 30.41
CA ILE A 40 1.90 18.07 30.13
C ILE A 40 2.82 17.31 31.09
N ARG A 41 4.06 17.79 31.29
CA ARG A 41 5.04 17.13 32.18
C ARG A 41 4.59 17.10 33.64
N THR A 42 3.68 17.97 34.04
CA THR A 42 3.12 17.96 35.39
C THR A 42 1.84 17.16 35.56
N GLN A 43 1.10 16.92 34.45
CA GLN A 43 -0.21 16.24 34.49
C GLN A 43 -0.17 14.79 34.00
N ILE A 44 0.84 14.41 33.20
CA ILE A 44 1.00 13.05 32.69
C ILE A 44 2.41 12.52 32.99
N SER A 45 2.62 11.20 32.82
CA SER A 45 3.92 10.60 33.09
C SER A 45 5.01 11.13 32.13
N PRO A 46 6.27 11.19 32.58
CA PRO A 46 7.40 11.60 31.73
C PRO A 46 7.49 10.78 30.44
N GLU A 47 7.19 9.48 30.48
CA GLU A 47 7.21 8.57 29.35
C GLU A 47 6.17 8.97 28.31
N LEU A 48 4.94 9.25 28.75
CA LEU A 48 3.86 9.71 27.88
C LEU A 48 4.18 11.08 27.27
N ALA A 49 4.72 12.00 28.06
CA ALA A 49 5.14 13.32 27.57
C ALA A 49 6.24 13.21 26.48
N GLY A 50 7.21 12.31 26.68
CA GLY A 50 8.24 11.99 25.68
C GLY A 50 7.64 11.38 24.39
N PHE A 51 6.65 10.49 24.56
CA PHE A 51 5.95 9.90 23.42
C PHE A 51 5.13 10.93 22.64
N VAL A 52 4.40 11.83 23.31
CA VAL A 52 3.65 12.96 22.69
C VAL A 52 4.58 13.82 21.83
N THR A 53 5.77 14.14 22.33
CA THR A 53 6.79 14.90 21.56
C THR A 53 7.23 14.11 20.31
N THR A 54 7.43 12.80 20.45
CA THR A 54 7.78 11.92 19.31
C THR A 54 6.67 11.91 18.28
N VAL A 55 5.41 11.75 18.70
CA VAL A 55 4.24 11.77 17.81
C VAL A 55 4.11 13.12 17.10
N ALA A 56 4.34 14.24 17.79
CA ALA A 56 4.35 15.57 17.18
C ALA A 56 5.36 15.66 16.03
N ASN A 57 6.58 15.18 16.23
CA ASN A 57 7.62 15.18 15.19
C ASN A 57 7.28 14.26 14.00
N LEU A 58 6.44 13.26 14.21
CA LEU A 58 6.04 12.32 13.16
C LEU A 58 4.83 12.78 12.34
N GLN A 59 4.09 13.85 12.72
CA GLN A 59 2.87 14.28 12.03
C GLN A 59 3.06 14.52 10.53
N ARG A 60 4.13 15.22 10.13
CA ARG A 60 4.44 15.46 8.70
C ARG A 60 4.67 14.15 7.92
N LYS A 61 5.26 13.15 8.59
CA LYS A 61 5.49 11.82 8.01
C LYS A 61 4.18 11.06 7.89
N ALA A 62 3.34 11.10 8.92
CA ALA A 62 2.03 10.51 8.94
C ALA A 62 1.13 11.06 7.82
N MET A 63 1.04 12.40 7.69
CA MET A 63 0.25 13.06 6.64
C MET A 63 0.68 12.64 5.25
N ARG A 64 2.01 12.62 4.97
CA ARG A 64 2.55 12.17 3.67
C ARG A 64 2.30 10.70 3.39
N LYS A 65 2.29 9.86 4.42
CA LYS A 65 2.10 8.41 4.25
C LYS A 65 0.63 8.05 4.09
N LEU A 66 -0.22 8.58 4.95
CA LEU A 66 -1.65 8.27 4.96
C LEU A 66 -2.43 8.95 3.85
N GLN A 67 -2.02 10.17 3.46
CA GLN A 67 -2.63 10.98 2.39
C GLN A 67 -4.15 11.15 2.54
N ALA A 68 -4.66 11.13 3.78
CA ALA A 68 -6.07 11.31 4.06
C ALA A 68 -6.50 12.75 3.78
N PRO A 69 -7.73 13.01 3.29
CA PRO A 69 -8.22 14.36 3.00
C PRO A 69 -8.24 15.28 4.21
N ASP A 70 -8.50 14.72 5.40
CA ASP A 70 -8.55 15.41 6.70
C ASP A 70 -7.19 15.37 7.44
N ALA A 71 -6.11 14.97 6.76
CA ALA A 71 -4.82 14.73 7.42
C ALA A 71 -4.25 15.92 8.19
N ALA A 72 -4.53 17.14 7.73
CA ALA A 72 -4.08 18.36 8.39
C ALA A 72 -4.97 18.80 9.58
N GLN A 73 -6.18 18.24 9.70
CA GLN A 73 -7.19 18.66 10.66
C GLN A 73 -7.20 17.82 11.94
N ARG A 74 -6.49 16.70 11.93
CA ARG A 74 -6.46 15.76 13.05
C ARG A 74 -5.04 15.38 13.44
N VAL A 75 -4.89 14.95 14.69
CA VAL A 75 -3.65 14.29 15.14
C VAL A 75 -3.68 12.83 14.72
N TRP A 76 -2.56 12.37 14.15
CA TRP A 76 -2.31 10.98 13.80
C TRP A 76 -1.45 10.33 14.88
N TRP A 77 -2.00 9.32 15.53
CA TRP A 77 -1.32 8.57 16.57
C TRP A 77 -0.54 7.40 15.96
N GLY A 78 0.74 7.29 16.28
CA GLY A 78 1.56 6.20 15.76
C GLY A 78 3.04 6.32 16.10
N THR A 79 3.72 5.20 15.97
CA THR A 79 5.17 5.12 16.00
C THR A 79 5.76 5.30 14.61
N GLU A 80 7.07 5.46 14.50
CA GLU A 80 7.74 5.50 13.20
C GLU A 80 7.49 4.21 12.38
N LYS A 81 7.54 3.05 13.05
CA LYS A 81 7.26 1.73 12.44
C LYS A 81 5.83 1.66 11.95
N SER A 82 4.84 2.01 12.78
CA SER A 82 3.43 1.91 12.40
C SER A 82 3.09 2.82 11.23
N PHE A 83 3.62 4.05 11.16
CA PHE A 83 3.42 4.92 10.00
C PHE A 83 4.10 4.41 8.72
N GLN A 84 5.26 3.75 8.82
CA GLN A 84 5.87 3.13 7.64
C GLN A 84 5.03 2.00 7.06
N GLN A 85 4.31 1.26 7.92
CA GLN A 85 3.49 0.10 7.56
C GLN A 85 2.04 0.47 7.24
N ALA A 86 1.55 1.60 7.72
CA ALA A 86 0.16 2.03 7.55
C ALA A 86 -0.28 2.05 6.08
N THR A 87 -1.50 1.61 5.84
CA THR A 87 -2.15 1.65 4.53
C THR A 87 -2.53 3.08 4.18
N PRO A 88 -2.17 3.61 3.00
CA PRO A 88 -2.65 4.90 2.54
C PRO A 88 -4.18 4.93 2.41
N TRP A 89 -4.78 6.09 2.70
CA TRP A 89 -6.23 6.30 2.68
C TRP A 89 -6.92 5.78 1.40
N GLN A 90 -6.33 6.07 0.24
CA GLN A 90 -6.91 5.68 -1.05
C GLN A 90 -6.99 4.17 -1.20
N VAL A 91 -5.95 3.45 -0.74
CA VAL A 91 -5.90 1.98 -0.80
C VAL A 91 -6.86 1.37 0.22
N ALA A 92 -6.90 1.90 1.45
CA ALA A 92 -7.83 1.46 2.47
C ALA A 92 -9.30 1.68 2.02
N ARG A 93 -9.60 2.83 1.41
CA ARG A 93 -10.91 3.13 0.82
C ARG A 93 -11.29 2.19 -0.32
N LEU A 94 -10.33 1.81 -1.16
CA LEU A 94 -10.58 0.82 -2.20
C LEU A 94 -10.98 -0.52 -1.58
N LYS A 95 -10.20 -1.02 -0.62
CA LYS A 95 -10.45 -2.30 0.05
C LYS A 95 -11.78 -2.31 0.81
N SER A 96 -12.12 -1.21 1.48
CA SER A 96 -13.37 -1.14 2.25
C SER A 96 -14.62 -1.42 1.41
N LYS A 97 -14.61 -1.12 0.12
CA LYS A 97 -15.73 -1.35 -0.80
C LYS A 97 -16.05 -2.84 -1.01
N TRP A 98 -15.10 -3.74 -0.77
CA TRP A 98 -15.28 -5.17 -0.98
C TRP A 98 -16.08 -5.87 0.13
N PHE A 99 -16.33 -5.18 1.25
CA PHE A 99 -16.95 -5.78 2.43
C PHE A 99 -18.47 -5.55 2.57
N ALA A 100 -19.13 -4.90 1.66
CA ALA A 100 -20.53 -4.50 1.81
C ALA A 100 -20.79 -3.78 3.17
N HIS A 101 -21.89 -4.06 3.85
CA HIS A 101 -22.26 -3.44 5.14
C HIS A 101 -22.12 -4.39 6.34
N GLU A 102 -21.49 -5.54 6.15
CA GLU A 102 -21.34 -6.54 7.20
C GLU A 102 -20.31 -6.10 8.28
N PRO A 103 -20.45 -6.56 9.54
CA PRO A 103 -19.42 -6.33 10.55
C PRO A 103 -18.08 -6.91 10.12
N VAL A 104 -16.99 -6.12 10.19
CA VAL A 104 -15.64 -6.56 9.80
C VAL A 104 -14.71 -6.58 10.98
N PHE A 105 -14.01 -7.69 11.10
CA PHE A 105 -12.84 -7.82 11.97
C PHE A 105 -11.60 -7.37 11.23
N ASP A 106 -11.00 -6.26 11.67
CA ASP A 106 -9.71 -5.75 11.15
C ASP A 106 -8.59 -6.30 12.03
N LEU A 107 -8.06 -7.45 11.63
CA LEU A 107 -7.06 -8.22 12.38
C LEU A 107 -5.65 -7.73 12.09
N CYS A 108 -4.80 -7.63 13.12
CA CYS A 108 -3.50 -6.98 13.06
C CYS A 108 -3.64 -5.54 12.56
N CYS A 109 -4.56 -4.79 13.15
CA CYS A 109 -5.03 -3.50 12.64
C CYS A 109 -3.97 -2.40 12.66
N GLY A 110 -2.83 -2.62 13.33
CA GLY A 110 -1.79 -1.62 13.47
C GLY A 110 -2.34 -0.35 14.13
N ASN A 111 -2.03 0.80 13.55
CA ASN A 111 -2.59 2.08 14.03
C ASN A 111 -4.00 2.40 13.49
N GLY A 112 -4.72 1.42 12.95
CA GLY A 112 -6.11 1.55 12.50
C GLY A 112 -6.30 2.17 11.11
N GLY A 113 -5.27 2.13 10.24
CA GLY A 113 -5.34 2.75 8.92
C GLY A 113 -6.45 2.20 8.03
N ASP A 114 -6.63 0.88 7.98
CA ASP A 114 -7.71 0.20 7.26
C ASP A 114 -9.04 0.37 7.99
N ALA A 115 -9.05 0.18 9.32
CA ALA A 115 -10.25 0.34 10.18
C ALA A 115 -10.92 1.70 10.02
N LEU A 116 -10.14 2.79 9.82
CA LEU A 116 -10.66 4.13 9.55
C LEU A 116 -11.52 4.23 8.29
N GLN A 117 -11.25 3.41 7.28
CA GLN A 117 -12.07 3.39 6.07
C GLN A 117 -13.19 2.36 6.17
N LEU A 118 -12.94 1.25 6.83
CA LEU A 118 -13.94 0.23 7.10
C LEU A 118 -15.11 0.77 7.92
N LYS A 119 -14.89 1.59 8.95
CA LYS A 119 -15.97 2.18 9.78
C LYS A 119 -16.95 3.06 9.00
N ASN A 120 -16.52 3.63 7.86
CA ASN A 120 -17.38 4.48 7.04
C ASN A 120 -18.47 3.69 6.28
N ARG A 121 -18.36 2.36 6.19
CA ARG A 121 -19.29 1.49 5.49
C ARG A 121 -20.14 0.62 6.42
N GLY A 122 -19.72 0.41 7.66
CA GLY A 122 -20.42 -0.44 8.63
C GLY A 122 -19.60 -0.70 9.90
N PRO A 123 -20.06 -1.59 10.76
CA PRO A 123 -19.41 -1.90 12.02
C PRO A 123 -18.00 -2.47 11.84
N VAL A 124 -17.06 -2.05 12.72
CA VAL A 124 -15.66 -2.53 12.70
C VAL A 124 -15.21 -2.92 14.10
N ILE A 125 -14.56 -4.05 14.19
CA ILE A 125 -13.86 -4.53 15.38
C ILE A 125 -12.38 -4.66 15.00
N ALA A 126 -11.56 -3.73 15.46
CA ALA A 126 -10.12 -3.70 15.20
C ALA A 126 -9.38 -4.45 16.29
N VAL A 127 -8.45 -5.33 15.91
CA VAL A 127 -7.70 -6.19 16.84
C VAL A 127 -6.22 -6.07 16.59
N ASP A 128 -5.44 -5.87 17.66
CA ASP A 128 -3.98 -5.96 17.61
C ASP A 128 -3.44 -6.59 18.89
N ALA A 129 -2.37 -7.36 18.80
CA ALA A 129 -1.79 -8.05 19.94
C ALA A 129 -0.90 -7.14 20.81
N ASP A 130 -0.41 -6.03 20.26
CA ASP A 130 0.44 -5.09 20.98
C ASP A 130 -0.43 -4.03 21.69
N PRO A 131 -0.38 -3.93 23.03
CA PRO A 131 -1.23 -3.03 23.79
C PRO A 131 -1.08 -1.55 23.38
N LEU A 132 0.16 -1.11 23.10
CA LEU A 132 0.40 0.26 22.64
C LEU A 132 -0.22 0.48 21.26
N THR A 133 -0.07 -0.48 20.37
CA THR A 133 -0.63 -0.40 19.00
C THR A 133 -2.15 -0.36 19.05
N ALA A 134 -2.79 -1.18 19.88
CA ALA A 134 -4.25 -1.15 20.09
C ALA A 134 -4.71 0.22 20.64
N GLU A 135 -3.99 0.80 21.60
CA GLU A 135 -4.30 2.14 22.14
C GLU A 135 -4.15 3.24 21.07
N LEU A 136 -3.12 3.14 20.21
CA LEU A 136 -2.94 4.08 19.08
C LEU A 136 -4.08 3.95 18.05
N ALA A 137 -4.54 2.73 17.78
CA ALA A 137 -5.68 2.47 16.91
C ALA A 137 -6.96 3.08 17.49
N ALA A 138 -7.21 2.88 18.79
CA ALA A 138 -8.36 3.45 19.50
C ALA A 138 -8.34 4.98 19.44
N ALA A 139 -7.19 5.61 19.69
CA ALA A 139 -7.03 7.04 19.58
C ALA A 139 -7.31 7.56 18.15
N ASN A 140 -6.83 6.87 17.12
CA ASN A 140 -7.11 7.22 15.71
C ASN A 140 -8.57 7.00 15.31
N LEU A 141 -9.22 5.97 15.84
CA LEU A 141 -10.64 5.66 15.59
C LEU A 141 -11.60 6.53 16.40
N ALA A 142 -11.10 7.33 17.34
CA ALA A 142 -11.86 8.11 18.29
C ALA A 142 -12.71 7.24 19.23
N VAL A 143 -12.11 6.16 19.74
CA VAL A 143 -12.67 5.28 20.75
C VAL A 143 -12.06 5.62 22.10
N ASP A 144 -12.86 5.54 23.16
CA ASP A 144 -12.46 5.98 24.50
C ASP A 144 -11.76 4.89 25.33
N HIS A 145 -11.85 3.64 24.91
CA HIS A 145 -11.26 2.49 25.62
C HIS A 145 -10.86 1.36 24.67
N VAL A 146 -9.96 0.53 25.15
CA VAL A 146 -9.58 -0.73 24.50
C VAL A 146 -10.08 -1.86 25.40
N ASN A 147 -10.80 -2.80 24.82
CA ASN A 147 -11.28 -3.97 25.52
C ASN A 147 -10.16 -5.04 25.60
N GLU A 148 -9.96 -5.62 26.77
CA GLU A 148 -9.25 -6.89 26.92
C GLU A 148 -10.37 -7.93 27.03
N SER A 149 -10.75 -8.59 25.91
CA SER A 149 -11.89 -9.48 25.97
C SER A 149 -11.49 -10.94 26.01
N ASP A 150 -12.14 -11.69 26.87
CA ASP A 150 -12.35 -13.13 26.74
C ASP A 150 -13.40 -13.39 25.64
N ALA A 151 -13.29 -14.54 24.97
CA ALA A 151 -14.09 -14.97 23.82
C ALA A 151 -15.63 -14.93 24.01
N ALA A 152 -16.12 -14.69 25.21
CA ALA A 152 -17.55 -14.65 25.53
C ALA A 152 -18.27 -13.40 25.02
N ASP A 153 -17.56 -12.30 24.78
CA ASP A 153 -18.16 -11.00 24.43
C ASP A 153 -18.49 -10.82 22.93
N TRP A 154 -18.06 -11.74 22.05
CA TRP A 154 -18.25 -11.58 20.60
C TRP A 154 -19.73 -11.54 20.19
N ASN A 155 -20.60 -12.31 20.86
CA ASN A 155 -22.01 -12.34 20.52
C ASN A 155 -22.69 -10.99 20.84
N GLU A 156 -22.33 -10.35 21.94
CA GLU A 156 -22.83 -9.00 22.25
C GLU A 156 -22.29 -7.96 21.28
N LEU A 157 -21.00 -8.05 20.93
CA LEU A 157 -20.35 -7.15 19.99
C LEU A 157 -20.96 -7.25 18.58
N VAL A 158 -21.31 -8.45 18.12
CA VAL A 158 -21.93 -8.71 16.81
C VAL A 158 -23.42 -8.38 16.84
N VAL A 159 -24.14 -8.65 17.95
CA VAL A 159 -25.56 -8.34 18.11
C VAL A 159 -25.79 -6.82 18.13
N ASP A 160 -24.94 -6.06 18.83
CA ASP A 160 -24.99 -4.60 18.83
C ASP A 160 -24.69 -4.01 17.42
N ALA A 161 -23.79 -4.66 16.67
CA ALA A 161 -23.51 -4.36 15.27
C ALA A 161 -24.67 -4.67 14.31
N ASN A 162 -25.53 -5.64 14.64
CA ASN A 162 -26.71 -6.02 13.86
C ASN A 162 -27.96 -5.16 14.19
N SER A 163 -27.87 -4.25 15.13
CA SER A 163 -28.99 -3.34 15.43
C SER A 163 -29.36 -2.51 14.19
N ARG A 164 -30.63 -2.11 14.06
CA ARG A 164 -31.21 -1.47 12.86
C ARG A 164 -30.58 -0.11 12.47
N HIS A 165 -29.60 0.39 13.24
CA HIS A 165 -28.87 1.63 12.99
C HIS A 165 -27.41 1.38 12.54
N ARG A 166 -27.22 0.50 11.57
CA ARG A 166 -25.91 0.03 11.03
C ARG A 166 -24.94 1.15 10.62
N SER A 167 -25.41 2.33 10.29
CA SER A 167 -24.56 3.43 9.78
C SER A 167 -23.87 4.26 10.87
N GLN A 168 -24.08 3.98 12.15
CA GLN A 168 -23.55 4.78 13.28
C GLN A 168 -22.94 3.92 14.41
N SER A 169 -22.60 2.66 14.15
CA SER A 169 -21.94 1.88 15.21
C SER A 169 -20.53 2.40 15.47
N THR A 170 -20.25 2.70 16.72
CA THR A 170 -18.91 3.09 17.18
C THR A 170 -17.95 1.94 16.94
N PRO A 171 -16.78 2.15 16.30
CA PRO A 171 -15.76 1.12 16.17
C PRO A 171 -15.36 0.60 17.55
N LYS A 172 -15.01 -0.68 17.62
CA LYS A 172 -14.44 -1.28 18.83
C LYS A 172 -12.98 -1.63 18.60
N VAL A 173 -12.15 -1.51 19.61
CA VAL A 173 -10.75 -1.91 19.55
C VAL A 173 -10.47 -2.91 20.66
N ILE A 174 -9.80 -3.99 20.32
CA ILE A 174 -9.50 -5.10 21.21
C ILE A 174 -7.99 -5.37 21.19
N CYS A 175 -7.41 -5.50 22.38
CA CYS A 175 -6.03 -5.95 22.53
C CYS A 175 -6.03 -7.46 22.75
N ASN A 176 -5.71 -8.23 21.70
CA ASN A 176 -5.60 -9.69 21.82
C ASN A 176 -4.78 -10.29 20.67
N ASP A 177 -4.23 -11.49 20.88
CA ASP A 177 -3.59 -12.26 19.83
C ASP A 177 -4.66 -12.89 18.92
N VAL A 178 -4.63 -12.55 17.64
CA VAL A 178 -5.61 -12.99 16.64
C VAL A 178 -5.61 -14.52 16.45
N THR A 179 -4.53 -15.21 16.78
CA THR A 179 -4.44 -16.67 16.69
C THR A 179 -5.19 -17.38 17.81
N LEU A 180 -5.47 -16.69 18.92
CA LEU A 180 -6.21 -17.19 20.06
C LEU A 180 -7.71 -16.89 19.99
N LEU A 181 -8.12 -16.03 19.06
CA LEU A 181 -9.50 -15.61 18.94
C LEU A 181 -10.38 -16.68 18.29
N GLN A 182 -11.54 -16.91 18.89
CA GLN A 182 -12.60 -17.72 18.30
C GLN A 182 -13.63 -16.79 17.63
N LEU A 183 -13.32 -16.38 16.41
CA LEU A 183 -14.22 -15.52 15.64
C LEU A 183 -15.51 -16.26 15.26
N PRO A 184 -16.67 -15.58 15.22
CA PRO A 184 -17.91 -16.17 14.71
C PRO A 184 -17.73 -16.69 13.28
N PRO A 185 -18.31 -17.84 12.91
CA PRO A 185 -18.16 -18.42 11.56
C PRO A 185 -18.64 -17.51 10.41
N SER A 186 -19.53 -16.56 10.69
CA SER A 186 -20.03 -15.57 9.72
C SER A 186 -19.17 -14.30 9.65
N SER A 187 -17.99 -14.29 10.25
CA SER A 187 -17.12 -13.10 10.29
C SER A 187 -16.61 -12.73 8.91
N TRP A 188 -16.52 -11.41 8.68
CA TRP A 188 -15.83 -10.83 7.55
C TRP A 188 -14.49 -10.29 8.03
N ILE A 189 -13.40 -10.61 7.34
CA ILE A 189 -12.05 -10.40 7.85
C ILE A 189 -11.22 -9.53 6.90
N ASN A 190 -10.67 -8.43 7.43
CA ASN A 190 -9.50 -7.78 6.87
C ASN A 190 -8.31 -8.13 7.74
N ILE A 191 -7.22 -8.64 7.17
CA ILE A 191 -6.03 -9.02 7.95
C ILE A 191 -4.75 -8.51 7.31
N ASP A 192 -3.91 -7.81 8.11
CA ASP A 192 -2.59 -7.31 7.70
C ASP A 192 -1.46 -7.89 8.58
N PRO A 193 -1.02 -9.13 8.33
CA PRO A 193 0.02 -9.76 9.13
C PRO A 193 1.32 -8.97 9.12
N ASP A 194 2.01 -8.82 10.28
CA ASP A 194 3.29 -8.11 10.33
C ASP A 194 4.36 -8.88 9.53
N ARG A 195 4.83 -8.25 8.48
CA ARG A 195 5.88 -8.77 7.58
C ARG A 195 7.29 -8.55 8.13
N ARG A 196 7.43 -7.89 9.27
CA ARG A 196 8.70 -7.48 9.88
C ARG A 196 8.67 -7.71 11.38
N PRO A 197 8.35 -8.93 11.86
CA PRO A 197 8.43 -9.20 13.29
C PRO A 197 9.85 -8.89 13.76
N GLU A 198 9.98 -8.30 14.94
CA GLU A 198 11.27 -7.92 15.50
C GLU A 198 12.12 -9.16 15.73
N SER A 199 13.14 -9.36 14.90
CA SER A 199 14.17 -10.36 15.17
C SER A 199 15.09 -9.79 16.23
N LYS A 200 15.18 -10.45 17.37
CA LYS A 200 16.23 -10.18 18.36
C LYS A 200 17.59 -10.30 17.67
N LYS A 201 18.28 -9.14 17.46
CA LYS A 201 19.58 -8.91 16.81
C LYS A 201 19.62 -9.11 15.28
N ALA A 202 19.71 -8.00 14.55
CA ALA A 202 20.00 -7.97 13.12
C ALA A 202 21.46 -7.51 12.90
N ASP A 203 22.31 -8.43 12.40
CA ASP A 203 23.64 -8.08 11.89
C ASP A 203 23.56 -7.43 10.50
N ALA A 204 24.52 -6.57 10.19
CA ALA A 204 24.56 -5.73 8.98
C ALA A 204 24.61 -6.47 7.62
N THR A 205 24.79 -7.78 7.59
CA THR A 205 24.69 -8.63 6.38
C THR A 205 23.23 -8.86 5.93
N THR A 206 22.27 -8.15 6.48
CA THR A 206 20.88 -8.56 6.61
C THR A 206 19.91 -7.90 5.64
N VAL A 207 20.32 -6.92 4.79
CA VAL A 207 19.38 -6.23 3.89
C VAL A 207 18.79 -7.19 2.84
N GLN A 208 19.59 -8.07 2.25
CA GLN A 208 19.11 -9.10 1.33
C GLN A 208 18.28 -10.18 2.05
N LYS A 209 18.70 -10.61 3.25
CA LYS A 209 17.94 -11.57 4.07
C LYS A 209 16.61 -10.97 4.54
N ALA A 210 16.56 -9.67 4.85
CA ALA A 210 15.32 -8.97 5.20
C ALA A 210 14.34 -8.86 4.02
N ALA A 211 14.83 -8.67 2.78
CA ALA A 211 13.99 -8.67 1.60
C ALA A 211 13.38 -10.05 1.30
N VAL A 212 14.16 -11.12 1.48
CA VAL A 212 13.70 -12.51 1.31
C VAL A 212 12.64 -12.88 2.37
N ARG A 213 12.82 -12.46 3.63
CA ARG A 213 11.81 -12.70 4.69
C ARG A 213 10.47 -12.04 4.37
N ARG A 214 10.47 -10.81 3.81
CA ARG A 214 9.24 -10.09 3.46
C ARG A 214 8.42 -10.73 2.33
N SER A 215 9.05 -11.54 1.50
CA SER A 215 8.38 -12.24 0.40
C SER A 215 7.82 -13.61 0.77
N LYS A 216 8.13 -14.10 1.98
CA LYS A 216 7.73 -15.43 2.47
C LYS A 216 6.67 -15.28 3.56
N PRO A 217 5.39 -15.56 3.27
CA PRO A 217 4.29 -15.44 4.23
C PRO A 217 4.44 -16.32 5.47
N GLU A 218 5.20 -17.41 5.38
CA GLU A 218 5.54 -18.30 6.51
C GLU A 218 6.32 -17.58 7.62
N HIS A 219 6.94 -16.43 7.31
CA HIS A 219 7.70 -15.62 8.26
C HIS A 219 6.92 -14.39 8.76
N TYR A 220 5.65 -14.26 8.43
CA TYR A 220 4.80 -13.20 8.93
C TYR A 220 4.33 -13.52 10.36
N GLN A 221 3.71 -12.55 11.00
CA GLN A 221 3.08 -12.73 12.31
C GLN A 221 1.66 -12.14 12.25
N PRO A 222 0.61 -12.99 12.34
CA PRO A 222 0.66 -14.45 12.31
C PRO A 222 1.24 -15.03 11.01
N ASP A 223 1.72 -16.27 11.06
CA ASP A 223 2.25 -16.97 9.90
C ASP A 223 1.15 -17.39 8.91
N TRP A 224 1.57 -17.84 7.72
CA TRP A 224 0.62 -18.18 6.66
C TRP A 224 -0.37 -19.27 7.05
N GLN A 225 0.09 -20.30 7.79
CA GLN A 225 -0.78 -21.38 8.23
C GLN A 225 -1.89 -20.88 9.17
N SER A 226 -1.53 -20.00 10.10
CA SER A 226 -2.50 -19.36 11.01
C SER A 226 -3.48 -18.48 10.24
N VAL A 227 -3.00 -17.70 9.26
CA VAL A 227 -3.86 -16.89 8.39
C VAL A 227 -4.86 -17.76 7.62
N VAL A 228 -4.41 -18.87 7.03
CA VAL A 228 -5.29 -19.82 6.32
C VAL A 228 -6.36 -20.39 7.23
N GLN A 229 -6.01 -20.75 8.46
CA GLN A 229 -6.98 -21.28 9.44
C GLN A 229 -8.03 -20.23 9.83
N ILE A 230 -7.62 -18.99 10.04
CA ILE A 230 -8.52 -17.87 10.37
C ILE A 230 -9.47 -17.60 9.19
N VAL A 231 -8.90 -17.44 7.99
CA VAL A 231 -9.65 -17.14 6.76
C VAL A 231 -10.60 -18.27 6.40
N GLY A 232 -10.15 -19.52 6.43
CA GLY A 232 -10.98 -20.69 6.06
C GLY A 232 -12.21 -20.92 6.93
N ARG A 233 -12.29 -20.29 8.12
CA ARG A 233 -13.45 -20.32 9.02
C ARG A 233 -14.37 -19.11 8.86
N SER A 234 -13.98 -18.13 8.05
CA SER A 234 -14.74 -16.89 7.86
C SER A 234 -15.76 -16.98 6.72
N ASN A 235 -16.62 -15.99 6.61
CA ASN A 235 -17.53 -15.83 5.48
C ASN A 235 -16.81 -15.23 4.25
N GLY A 236 -15.77 -14.44 4.50
CA GLY A 236 -14.94 -13.86 3.45
C GLY A 236 -13.81 -13.03 4.02
N ALA A 237 -12.72 -12.96 3.28
CA ALA A 237 -11.51 -12.30 3.75
C ALA A 237 -10.77 -11.49 2.69
N CYS A 238 -10.11 -10.44 3.16
CA CYS A 238 -9.12 -9.63 2.46
C CYS A 238 -7.79 -9.76 3.21
N VAL A 239 -6.79 -10.41 2.60
CA VAL A 239 -5.47 -10.66 3.23
C VAL A 239 -4.43 -9.80 2.56
N LYS A 240 -3.79 -8.91 3.32
CA LYS A 240 -2.71 -8.05 2.82
C LYS A 240 -1.38 -8.78 2.84
N LEU A 241 -0.67 -8.71 1.74
CA LEU A 241 0.62 -9.35 1.52
C LEU A 241 1.65 -8.36 0.97
N ALA A 242 2.94 -8.69 1.10
CA ALA A 242 3.97 -7.94 0.38
C ALA A 242 3.78 -8.09 -1.14
N PRO A 243 4.12 -7.05 -1.95
CA PRO A 243 3.96 -7.13 -3.41
C PRO A 243 4.66 -8.34 -4.05
N ALA A 244 5.79 -8.77 -3.50
CA ALA A 244 6.55 -9.92 -3.99
C ALA A 244 6.25 -11.23 -3.24
N ALA A 245 5.23 -11.25 -2.37
CA ALA A 245 4.87 -12.45 -1.63
C ALA A 245 4.37 -13.56 -2.56
N LYS A 246 4.71 -14.79 -2.21
CA LYS A 246 4.26 -16.00 -2.92
C LYS A 246 3.53 -16.90 -1.93
N PRO A 247 2.27 -16.57 -1.58
CA PRO A 247 1.48 -17.42 -0.70
C PRO A 247 1.18 -18.75 -1.40
N ASP A 248 1.08 -19.80 -0.62
CA ASP A 248 0.53 -21.08 -1.08
C ASP A 248 -0.99 -20.93 -1.21
N VAL A 249 -1.44 -20.58 -2.42
CA VAL A 249 -2.86 -20.32 -2.72
C VAL A 249 -3.69 -21.59 -2.82
N GLU A 250 -3.08 -22.78 -2.89
CA GLU A 250 -3.81 -24.04 -2.91
C GLU A 250 -4.55 -24.28 -1.58
N GLN A 251 -4.05 -23.67 -0.50
CA GLN A 251 -4.70 -23.70 0.81
C GLN A 251 -5.94 -22.79 0.92
N LEU A 252 -6.12 -21.85 0.00
CA LEU A 252 -7.29 -20.99 -0.12
C LEU A 252 -7.77 -21.03 -1.58
N PRO A 253 -8.39 -22.13 -2.01
CA PRO A 253 -8.84 -22.31 -3.39
C PRO A 253 -9.82 -21.19 -3.77
N ASP A 254 -9.89 -20.92 -5.07
CA ASP A 254 -10.73 -19.87 -5.65
C ASP A 254 -10.39 -18.43 -5.22
N SER A 255 -9.31 -18.24 -4.46
CA SER A 255 -8.89 -16.88 -4.08
C SER A 255 -8.42 -16.07 -5.29
N HIS A 256 -8.68 -14.75 -5.26
CA HIS A 256 -8.18 -13.80 -6.25
C HIS A 256 -7.02 -12.99 -5.69
N ARG A 257 -6.00 -12.76 -6.51
CA ARG A 257 -4.84 -11.95 -6.12
C ARG A 257 -4.84 -10.63 -6.87
N CYS A 258 -4.91 -9.52 -6.13
CA CYS A 258 -4.92 -8.17 -6.65
C CYS A 258 -3.65 -7.41 -6.24
N TRP A 259 -2.90 -6.85 -7.19
CA TRP A 259 -1.79 -5.95 -6.89
C TRP A 259 -2.24 -4.50 -7.00
N ILE A 260 -1.99 -3.74 -5.94
CA ILE A 260 -2.45 -2.36 -5.80
C ILE A 260 -1.25 -1.41 -5.86
N SER A 261 -1.25 -0.50 -6.82
CA SER A 261 -0.35 0.63 -6.85
C SER A 261 -1.05 1.92 -6.42
N LEU A 262 -0.30 2.84 -5.85
CA LEU A 262 -0.74 4.21 -5.58
C LEU A 262 0.27 5.17 -6.21
N THR A 263 -0.21 6.00 -7.13
CA THR A 263 0.61 6.96 -7.89
C THR A 263 1.84 6.31 -8.53
N GLY A 264 1.65 5.14 -9.18
CA GLY A 264 2.69 4.40 -9.90
C GLY A 264 3.65 3.57 -9.04
N SER A 265 3.43 3.49 -7.73
CA SER A 265 4.24 2.67 -6.81
C SER A 265 3.40 1.56 -6.20
N VAL A 266 3.80 0.30 -6.37
CA VAL A 266 3.10 -0.84 -5.77
C VAL A 266 3.16 -0.76 -4.26
N ARG A 267 2.01 -0.84 -3.61
CA ARG A 267 1.87 -0.77 -2.15
C ARG A 267 1.74 -2.15 -1.53
N GLU A 268 0.88 -2.98 -2.10
CA GLU A 268 0.59 -4.29 -1.56
C GLU A 268 0.09 -5.23 -2.66
N GLN A 269 0.13 -6.50 -2.37
CA GLN A 269 -0.67 -7.54 -2.96
C GLN A 269 -1.77 -7.87 -1.97
N THR A 270 -2.99 -8.01 -2.44
CA THR A 270 -4.14 -8.37 -1.62
C THR A 270 -4.74 -9.66 -2.15
N LEU A 271 -4.98 -10.64 -1.27
CA LEU A 271 -5.71 -11.86 -1.60
C LEU A 271 -7.15 -11.68 -1.11
N LEU A 272 -8.11 -11.89 -2.01
CA LEU A 272 -9.54 -11.86 -1.73
C LEU A 272 -10.10 -13.28 -1.76
N TRP A 273 -10.96 -13.62 -0.79
CA TRP A 273 -11.54 -14.94 -0.65
C TRP A 273 -12.99 -14.88 -0.16
N GLY A 274 -13.79 -15.88 -0.53
CA GLY A 274 -15.18 -16.03 -0.08
C GLY A 274 -16.06 -14.85 -0.47
N GLY A 275 -16.94 -14.42 0.42
CA GLY A 275 -17.89 -13.33 0.19
C GLY A 275 -17.24 -11.99 -0.17
N VAL A 276 -16.02 -11.69 0.33
CA VAL A 276 -15.26 -10.50 -0.06
C VAL A 276 -14.92 -10.54 -1.55
N LEU A 277 -14.52 -11.69 -2.06
CA LEU A 277 -14.29 -11.88 -3.49
C LEU A 277 -15.59 -11.74 -4.29
N SER A 278 -16.66 -12.35 -3.85
CA SER A 278 -17.97 -12.24 -4.52
C SER A 278 -18.46 -10.80 -4.63
N ASN A 279 -18.26 -9.99 -3.57
CA ASN A 279 -18.63 -8.57 -3.58
C ASN A 279 -17.72 -7.70 -4.44
N SER A 280 -16.51 -8.17 -4.77
CA SER A 280 -15.53 -7.40 -5.53
C SER A 280 -15.75 -7.43 -7.04
N GLU A 281 -16.63 -8.34 -7.52
CA GLU A 281 -16.86 -8.63 -8.95
C GLU A 281 -15.59 -9.13 -9.68
N LEU A 282 -14.57 -9.56 -8.96
CA LEU A 282 -13.34 -10.13 -9.53
C LEU A 282 -13.50 -11.64 -9.75
N PRO A 283 -12.88 -12.22 -10.79
CA PRO A 283 -13.00 -13.64 -11.07
C PRO A 283 -12.28 -14.49 -10.01
N ALA A 284 -12.84 -15.64 -9.68
CA ALA A 284 -12.18 -16.65 -8.85
C ALA A 284 -10.88 -17.14 -9.49
N ALA A 285 -9.93 -17.57 -8.66
CA ALA A 285 -8.62 -18.09 -9.08
C ALA A 285 -7.83 -17.16 -10.04
N GLY A 286 -8.15 -15.86 -10.05
CA GLY A 286 -7.63 -14.88 -10.99
C GLY A 286 -6.52 -14.01 -10.44
N ARG A 287 -6.03 -13.12 -11.33
CA ARG A 287 -5.08 -12.04 -11.01
C ARG A 287 -5.56 -10.74 -11.61
N SER A 288 -5.41 -9.66 -10.84
CA SER A 288 -5.66 -8.31 -11.32
C SER A 288 -4.58 -7.33 -10.87
N ALA A 289 -4.52 -6.22 -11.54
CA ALA A 289 -3.75 -5.05 -11.16
C ALA A 289 -4.66 -3.84 -11.08
N VAL A 290 -4.47 -2.99 -10.08
CA VAL A 290 -5.20 -1.75 -9.95
C VAL A 290 -4.25 -0.58 -9.69
N ALA A 291 -4.37 0.47 -10.50
CA ALA A 291 -3.66 1.72 -10.32
C ALA A 291 -4.58 2.74 -9.65
N VAL A 292 -4.26 3.10 -8.43
CA VAL A 292 -5.00 4.09 -7.65
C VAL A 292 -4.32 5.45 -7.81
N LYS A 293 -5.09 6.47 -8.18
CA LYS A 293 -4.63 7.86 -8.29
C LYS A 293 -4.66 8.56 -6.93
N SER A 294 -4.06 9.74 -6.84
CA SER A 294 -4.04 10.55 -5.61
C SER A 294 -5.43 10.95 -5.12
N ASP A 295 -6.41 11.11 -6.00
CA ASP A 295 -7.81 11.40 -5.69
C ASP A 295 -8.63 10.16 -5.27
N GLY A 296 -8.01 8.97 -5.32
CA GLY A 296 -8.65 7.69 -5.01
C GLY A 296 -9.38 7.03 -6.18
N THR A 297 -9.31 7.59 -7.40
CA THR A 297 -9.79 6.95 -8.61
C THR A 297 -8.97 5.69 -8.88
N ALA A 298 -9.63 4.58 -9.21
CA ALA A 298 -9.00 3.29 -9.44
C ALA A 298 -9.20 2.82 -10.89
N HIS A 299 -8.12 2.48 -11.56
CA HIS A 299 -8.12 1.92 -12.91
C HIS A 299 -7.65 0.47 -12.85
N TRP A 300 -8.43 -0.42 -13.44
CA TRP A 300 -8.27 -1.86 -13.32
C TRP A 300 -7.76 -2.51 -14.59
N PHE A 301 -6.95 -3.53 -14.42
CA PHE A 301 -6.66 -4.55 -15.42
C PHE A 301 -6.91 -5.92 -14.80
N ILE A 302 -7.88 -6.64 -15.34
CA ILE A 302 -8.29 -7.96 -14.88
C ILE A 302 -8.02 -8.93 -16.03
N ALA A 303 -7.07 -9.85 -15.84
CA ALA A 303 -6.73 -10.82 -16.87
C ALA A 303 -7.52 -12.11 -16.69
N SER A 304 -8.09 -12.63 -17.78
CA SER A 304 -8.67 -13.98 -17.78
C SER A 304 -7.57 -15.05 -17.63
N PRO A 305 -7.88 -16.24 -17.11
CA PRO A 305 -6.92 -17.33 -17.02
C PRO A 305 -6.27 -17.68 -18.37
N GLU A 306 -7.04 -17.64 -19.47
CA GLU A 306 -6.58 -17.91 -20.81
C GLU A 306 -5.57 -16.85 -21.29
N LEU A 307 -5.86 -15.59 -21.01
CA LEU A 307 -5.01 -14.46 -21.38
C LEU A 307 -3.65 -14.51 -20.65
N VAL A 308 -3.63 -14.94 -19.39
CA VAL A 308 -2.40 -15.08 -18.59
C VAL A 308 -1.43 -16.12 -19.17
N THR A 309 -1.94 -17.14 -19.86
CA THR A 309 -1.12 -18.21 -20.45
C THR A 309 -0.53 -17.84 -21.81
N GLN A 310 -1.06 -16.82 -22.47
CA GLN A 310 -0.63 -16.39 -23.80
C GLN A 310 0.69 -15.63 -23.73
N ARG A 311 1.39 -15.57 -24.87
CA ARG A 311 2.64 -14.84 -25.04
C ARG A 311 2.49 -13.70 -26.02
N ALA A 312 2.88 -12.51 -25.60
CA ALA A 312 2.87 -11.33 -26.45
C ALA A 312 4.05 -11.36 -27.45
N PRO A 313 3.87 -10.81 -28.66
CA PRO A 313 4.96 -10.66 -29.60
C PRO A 313 6.07 -9.78 -29.02
N ILE A 314 7.32 -10.10 -29.40
CA ILE A 314 8.52 -9.38 -28.94
C ILE A 314 9.15 -8.64 -30.11
N THR A 315 9.49 -7.38 -29.91
CA THR A 315 10.23 -6.55 -30.86
C THR A 315 11.46 -5.91 -30.19
N ASP A 316 12.45 -5.55 -31.01
CA ASP A 316 13.69 -4.91 -30.54
C ASP A 316 13.65 -3.39 -30.64
N LYS A 317 12.71 -2.84 -31.39
CA LYS A 317 12.63 -1.40 -31.66
C LYS A 317 11.26 -0.84 -31.29
N PRO A 318 11.22 0.36 -30.72
CA PRO A 318 9.98 1.09 -30.58
C PRO A 318 9.29 1.30 -31.92
N MET A 319 7.97 1.09 -31.95
CA MET A 319 7.07 1.44 -33.04
C MET A 319 6.55 2.87 -32.86
N ASN A 320 5.36 3.19 -33.34
CA ASN A 320 4.78 4.53 -33.25
C ASN A 320 4.42 4.95 -31.82
N TRP A 321 4.11 3.98 -30.97
CA TRP A 321 3.76 4.21 -29.58
C TRP A 321 4.66 3.43 -28.64
N ILE A 322 5.05 4.07 -27.53
CA ILE A 322 5.74 3.40 -26.41
C ILE A 322 4.87 3.47 -25.17
N VAL A 323 4.81 2.38 -24.42
CA VAL A 323 3.94 2.25 -23.23
C VAL A 323 4.75 1.74 -22.05
N ASP A 324 4.57 2.37 -20.91
CA ASP A 324 5.06 1.94 -19.60
C ASP A 324 3.87 1.48 -18.76
N PRO A 325 3.56 0.17 -18.71
CA PRO A 325 2.48 -0.34 -17.88
C PRO A 325 2.70 0.03 -16.41
N ASP A 326 1.62 0.24 -15.67
CA ASP A 326 1.71 0.52 -14.25
C ASP A 326 2.53 -0.54 -13.50
N ALA A 327 3.13 -0.14 -12.39
CA ALA A 327 3.95 -1.04 -11.59
C ALA A 327 3.15 -2.24 -11.05
N ALA A 328 1.84 -2.10 -10.82
CA ALA A 328 0.96 -3.19 -10.40
C ALA A 328 0.83 -4.27 -11.47
N ILE A 329 0.71 -3.91 -12.75
CA ILE A 329 0.67 -4.88 -13.87
C ILE A 329 1.94 -5.73 -13.90
N ARG A 330 3.11 -5.09 -13.75
CA ARG A 330 4.39 -5.81 -13.72
C ARG A 330 4.53 -6.70 -12.49
N ALA A 331 4.15 -6.19 -11.32
CA ALA A 331 4.22 -6.95 -10.06
C ALA A 331 3.27 -8.16 -10.06
N ALA A 332 2.12 -8.04 -10.71
CA ALA A 332 1.16 -9.13 -10.90
C ALA A 332 1.63 -10.18 -11.93
N GLY A 333 2.70 -9.90 -12.70
CA GLY A 333 3.12 -10.75 -13.81
C GLY A 333 2.17 -10.71 -15.01
N LEU A 334 1.44 -9.61 -15.18
CA LEU A 334 0.39 -9.44 -16.19
C LEU A 334 0.86 -8.63 -17.42
N THR A 335 2.14 -8.35 -17.55
CA THR A 335 2.66 -7.51 -18.65
C THR A 335 2.34 -8.09 -20.04
N GLU A 336 2.46 -9.41 -20.22
CA GLU A 336 2.16 -10.06 -21.51
C GLU A 336 0.65 -10.03 -21.79
N ALA A 337 -0.18 -10.35 -20.80
CA ALA A 337 -1.63 -10.26 -20.92
C ALA A 337 -2.11 -8.85 -21.28
N TYR A 338 -1.56 -7.85 -20.61
CA TYR A 338 -1.86 -6.43 -20.91
C TYR A 338 -1.43 -6.04 -22.33
N ALA A 339 -0.27 -6.53 -22.78
CA ALA A 339 0.20 -6.28 -24.13
C ALA A 339 -0.72 -6.88 -25.19
N ILE A 340 -1.18 -8.11 -25.00
CA ILE A 340 -2.08 -8.81 -25.94
C ILE A 340 -3.42 -8.07 -26.04
N GLU A 341 -4.04 -7.77 -24.91
CA GLU A 341 -5.34 -7.09 -24.87
C GLU A 341 -5.30 -5.70 -25.53
N ASN A 342 -4.17 -5.01 -25.41
CA ASN A 342 -3.97 -3.69 -26.03
C ASN A 342 -3.29 -3.75 -27.40
N GLN A 343 -3.14 -4.91 -28.02
CA GLN A 343 -2.50 -5.12 -29.34
C GLN A 343 -1.07 -4.55 -29.40
N LEU A 344 -0.32 -4.70 -28.31
CA LEU A 344 1.05 -4.23 -28.16
C LEU A 344 2.05 -5.39 -28.24
N SER A 345 3.29 -5.06 -28.55
CA SER A 345 4.46 -5.95 -28.48
C SER A 345 5.35 -5.59 -27.28
N ILE A 346 6.06 -6.55 -26.74
CA ILE A 346 7.07 -6.35 -25.69
C ILE A 346 8.34 -5.80 -26.32
N LEU A 347 8.86 -4.69 -25.78
CA LEU A 347 10.16 -4.14 -26.16
C LEU A 347 11.28 -4.82 -25.36
N GLY A 348 11.75 -5.96 -25.85
CA GLY A 348 12.75 -6.76 -25.16
C GLY A 348 12.28 -7.21 -23.76
N ARG A 349 12.47 -8.44 -23.39
CA ARG A 349 11.93 -9.00 -22.12
C ARG A 349 12.39 -8.24 -20.88
N ALA A 350 13.60 -7.71 -20.87
CA ALA A 350 14.20 -7.05 -19.71
C ALA A 350 13.74 -5.59 -19.53
N SER A 351 13.22 -4.91 -20.57
CA SER A 351 12.85 -3.50 -20.47
C SER A 351 11.51 -3.31 -19.74
N GLY A 352 10.58 -4.25 -19.91
CA GLY A 352 9.23 -4.12 -19.38
C GLY A 352 8.41 -2.98 -20.00
N PHE A 353 8.94 -2.31 -21.05
CA PHE A 353 8.21 -1.40 -21.90
C PHE A 353 7.49 -2.16 -23.00
N LEU A 354 6.37 -1.61 -23.47
CA LEU A 354 5.60 -2.13 -24.59
C LEU A 354 5.60 -1.12 -25.73
N THR A 355 5.23 -1.58 -26.92
CA THR A 355 5.13 -0.72 -28.11
C THR A 355 4.06 -1.22 -29.06
N GLY A 356 3.50 -0.32 -29.86
CA GLY A 356 2.50 -0.63 -30.87
C GLY A 356 2.49 0.37 -32.01
N THR A 357 1.82 0.02 -33.09
CA THR A 357 1.57 0.93 -34.23
C THR A 357 0.46 1.93 -33.90
N ASN A 358 -0.48 1.54 -33.06
CA ASN A 358 -1.60 2.35 -32.56
C ASN A 358 -1.46 2.63 -31.07
N PRO A 359 -2.14 3.66 -30.51
CA PRO A 359 -2.23 3.85 -29.09
C PRO A 359 -2.91 2.64 -28.41
N PRO A 360 -2.59 2.34 -27.14
CA PRO A 360 -3.29 1.29 -26.43
C PRO A 360 -4.79 1.59 -26.34
N THR A 361 -5.62 0.57 -26.41
CA THR A 361 -7.08 0.69 -26.27
C THR A 361 -7.50 1.16 -24.88
N SER A 362 -6.68 0.87 -23.86
CA SER A 362 -6.84 1.34 -22.48
C SER A 362 -5.52 1.95 -22.00
N ASP A 363 -5.43 3.26 -21.98
CA ASP A 363 -4.26 4.02 -21.50
C ASP A 363 -4.34 4.39 -19.98
N GLN A 364 -5.43 3.98 -19.32
CA GLN A 364 -5.71 4.42 -17.93
C GLN A 364 -4.81 3.78 -16.88
N ILE A 365 -4.26 2.60 -17.17
CA ILE A 365 -3.39 1.85 -16.24
C ILE A 365 -1.94 1.77 -16.74
N GLY A 366 -1.40 2.92 -17.10
CA GLY A 366 -0.04 3.07 -17.58
C GLY A 366 0.25 4.48 -18.06
N VAL A 367 1.35 4.64 -18.75
CA VAL A 367 1.73 5.85 -19.45
C VAL A 367 2.03 5.47 -20.90
N SER A 368 1.29 6.02 -21.83
CA SER A 368 1.52 5.86 -23.28
C SER A 368 1.92 7.18 -23.92
N ALA A 369 2.77 7.13 -24.93
CA ALA A 369 3.17 8.30 -25.68
C ALA A 369 3.57 7.96 -27.11
N GLU A 370 3.32 8.88 -28.05
CA GLU A 370 3.75 8.78 -29.43
C GLU A 370 5.26 8.99 -29.55
N VAL A 371 5.91 8.12 -30.32
CA VAL A 371 7.37 8.11 -30.52
C VAL A 371 7.75 9.11 -31.60
N LEU A 372 8.40 10.19 -31.22
CA LEU A 372 8.94 11.20 -32.15
C LEU A 372 10.23 10.74 -32.83
N TRP A 373 10.99 9.92 -32.16
CA TRP A 373 12.23 9.33 -32.66
C TRP A 373 12.61 8.09 -31.82
N SER A 374 13.23 7.12 -32.45
CA SER A 374 13.84 5.98 -31.76
C SER A 374 15.15 5.55 -32.43
N GLY A 375 16.07 5.03 -31.65
CA GLY A 375 17.36 4.55 -32.13
C GLY A 375 18.20 3.86 -31.06
N SER A 376 19.50 3.61 -31.36
CA SER A 376 20.43 3.07 -30.36
C SER A 376 20.74 4.09 -29.28
N CYS A 377 20.94 3.62 -28.04
CA CYS A 377 21.32 4.46 -26.90
C CYS A 377 22.83 4.82 -26.94
N ASP A 378 23.31 5.33 -28.09
CA ASP A 378 24.66 5.85 -28.25
C ASP A 378 24.72 7.33 -27.91
N ASP A 379 25.69 7.76 -27.08
CA ASP A 379 25.78 9.12 -26.58
C ASP A 379 25.90 10.19 -27.68
N ARG A 380 26.77 9.96 -28.68
CA ARG A 380 26.99 10.92 -29.77
C ARG A 380 25.72 11.07 -30.60
N LYS A 381 25.06 9.96 -30.87
CA LYS A 381 23.80 9.91 -31.62
C LYS A 381 22.68 10.62 -30.86
N LEU A 382 22.52 10.31 -29.58
CA LEU A 382 21.50 10.96 -28.73
C LEU A 382 21.68 12.48 -28.66
N ARG A 383 22.91 12.96 -28.42
CA ARG A 383 23.20 14.40 -28.41
C ARG A 383 22.89 15.08 -29.73
N ARG A 384 23.25 14.44 -30.85
CA ARG A 384 22.97 14.97 -32.17
C ARG A 384 21.45 15.10 -32.39
N GLU A 385 20.72 14.03 -32.11
CA GLU A 385 19.27 13.99 -32.32
C GLU A 385 18.52 14.98 -31.41
N LEU A 386 18.94 15.12 -30.16
CA LEU A 386 18.37 16.10 -29.23
C LEU A 386 18.61 17.54 -29.74
N ARG A 387 19.87 17.86 -30.14
CA ARG A 387 20.23 19.21 -30.63
C ARG A 387 19.54 19.58 -31.93
N GLN A 388 19.47 18.65 -32.88
CA GLN A 388 18.81 18.87 -34.16
C GLN A 388 17.31 19.21 -34.01
N ARG A 389 16.67 18.73 -32.96
CA ARG A 389 15.24 18.94 -32.67
C ARG A 389 14.99 19.99 -31.58
N ASP A 390 16.05 20.61 -31.09
CA ASP A 390 15.97 21.55 -29.96
C ASP A 390 15.31 20.93 -28.71
N PHE A 391 15.57 19.63 -28.44
CA PHE A 391 15.00 18.89 -27.34
C PHE A 391 15.94 18.77 -26.15
N TYR A 392 15.34 18.76 -24.92
CA TYR A 392 16.03 18.31 -23.70
C TYR A 392 15.13 17.33 -22.93
N PRO A 393 15.70 16.29 -22.29
CA PRO A 393 14.92 15.33 -21.52
C PRO A 393 14.51 15.92 -20.16
N ALA A 394 13.25 16.35 -20.06
CA ALA A 394 12.65 16.80 -18.79
C ALA A 394 12.31 15.61 -17.89
N VAL A 395 11.94 14.48 -18.49
CA VAL A 395 11.66 13.21 -17.81
C VAL A 395 12.51 12.11 -18.47
N ILE A 396 13.10 11.23 -17.64
CA ILE A 396 13.86 10.08 -18.15
C ILE A 396 13.32 8.80 -17.51
N LYS A 397 12.89 7.87 -18.34
CA LYS A 397 12.44 6.53 -17.96
C LYS A 397 13.47 5.51 -18.38
N VAL A 398 14.03 4.77 -17.42
CA VAL A 398 15.06 3.75 -17.65
C VAL A 398 14.59 2.40 -17.13
N ARG A 399 14.72 1.35 -17.94
CA ARG A 399 14.39 -0.01 -17.57
C ARG A 399 15.30 -1.06 -18.18
N GLY A 400 15.69 -2.05 -17.39
CA GLY A 400 16.51 -3.18 -17.83
C GLY A 400 17.94 -2.77 -18.22
N THR A 401 18.44 -1.63 -17.77
CA THR A 401 19.81 -1.14 -17.98
C THR A 401 20.31 -0.42 -16.73
N ASP A 402 21.63 -0.27 -16.62
CA ASP A 402 22.30 0.38 -15.47
C ASP A 402 22.42 1.92 -15.62
N HIS A 403 21.70 2.52 -16.56
CA HIS A 403 21.71 3.96 -16.74
C HIS A 403 21.05 4.69 -15.57
N SER A 404 21.72 5.70 -14.98
CA SER A 404 21.14 6.56 -13.95
C SER A 404 20.37 7.72 -14.60
N PRO A 405 19.07 7.89 -14.33
CA PRO A 405 18.29 9.03 -14.81
C PRO A 405 18.91 10.37 -14.43
N GLU A 406 19.43 10.52 -13.20
CA GLU A 406 20.04 11.78 -12.72
C GLU A 406 21.30 12.14 -13.51
N LYS A 407 22.17 11.15 -13.81
CA LYS A 407 23.35 11.35 -14.63
C LYS A 407 22.99 11.75 -16.06
N LEU A 408 21.97 11.10 -16.62
CA LEU A 408 21.50 11.40 -17.97
C LEU A 408 20.86 12.79 -18.05
N THR A 409 20.07 13.19 -17.05
CA THR A 409 19.49 14.54 -16.99
C THR A 409 20.59 15.60 -17.01
N ARG A 410 21.59 15.50 -16.14
CA ARG A 410 22.74 16.44 -16.13
C ARG A 410 23.48 16.46 -17.46
N LYS A 411 23.56 15.32 -18.13
CA LYS A 411 24.29 15.16 -19.40
C LYS A 411 23.60 15.80 -20.59
N TYR A 412 22.28 15.79 -20.62
CA TYR A 412 21.48 16.20 -21.78
C TYR A 412 20.62 17.46 -21.58
N GLN A 413 20.50 17.99 -20.35
CA GLN A 413 19.66 19.15 -20.03
C GLN A 413 19.93 20.41 -20.85
N LYS A 414 21.14 20.52 -21.43
CA LYS A 414 21.56 21.68 -22.24
C LYS A 414 21.53 21.41 -23.76
N CYS A 415 20.87 20.32 -24.19
CA CYS A 415 20.84 19.96 -25.60
C CYS A 415 19.82 20.78 -26.43
N GLY A 416 18.77 21.31 -25.80
CA GLY A 416 17.72 22.08 -26.44
C GLY A 416 16.84 22.82 -25.43
N GLN A 417 15.77 23.43 -25.92
CA GLN A 417 14.80 24.21 -25.13
C GLN A 417 13.45 23.50 -24.93
N GLN A 418 13.08 22.58 -25.82
CA GLN A 418 11.78 21.91 -25.77
C GLN A 418 11.84 20.66 -24.91
N PRO A 419 10.94 20.50 -23.89
CA PRO A 419 10.94 19.35 -23.02
C PRO A 419 10.40 18.10 -23.72
N VAL A 420 11.10 16.95 -23.50
CA VAL A 420 10.66 15.62 -23.97
C VAL A 420 10.86 14.59 -22.88
N CYS A 421 10.16 13.46 -23.01
CA CYS A 421 10.46 12.27 -22.23
C CYS A 421 11.46 11.39 -23.00
N LEU A 422 12.60 11.06 -22.35
CA LEU A 422 13.59 10.13 -22.87
C LEU A 422 13.34 8.74 -22.27
N TRP A 423 13.09 7.78 -23.11
CA TRP A 423 12.92 6.37 -22.76
C TRP A 423 14.18 5.59 -23.13
N ILE A 424 14.72 4.84 -22.18
CA ILE A 424 15.88 3.95 -22.38
C ILE A 424 15.51 2.57 -21.89
N GLY A 425 15.63 1.57 -22.75
CA GLY A 425 15.30 0.20 -22.43
C GLY A 425 16.22 -0.80 -23.13
N ARG A 426 16.29 -2.01 -22.58
CA ARG A 426 17.02 -3.10 -23.21
C ARG A 426 16.09 -3.83 -24.18
N GLY A 427 16.39 -3.76 -25.47
CA GLY A 427 15.84 -4.66 -26.49
C GLY A 427 16.40 -6.08 -26.33
N LYS A 428 16.21 -6.91 -27.32
CA LYS A 428 16.74 -8.29 -27.33
C LYS A 428 18.29 -8.29 -27.34
N GLU A 429 18.87 -7.46 -28.20
CA GLU A 429 20.34 -7.43 -28.41
C GLU A 429 20.96 -6.10 -27.95
N ARG A 430 20.24 -4.99 -28.08
CA ARG A 430 20.78 -3.63 -27.86
C ARG A 430 19.92 -2.80 -26.93
N VAL A 431 20.56 -1.80 -26.34
CA VAL A 431 19.85 -0.76 -25.61
C VAL A 431 19.31 0.24 -26.62
N PHE A 432 18.00 0.45 -26.58
CA PHE A 432 17.33 1.47 -27.39
C PHE A 432 17.11 2.75 -26.60
N ALA A 433 16.94 3.85 -27.32
CA ALA A 433 16.41 5.10 -26.79
C ALA A 433 15.28 5.60 -27.69
N ALA A 434 14.31 6.29 -27.09
CA ALA A 434 13.21 6.95 -27.80
C ALA A 434 12.87 8.28 -27.15
N PHE A 435 12.38 9.24 -27.93
CA PHE A 435 11.83 10.52 -27.46
C PHE A 435 10.33 10.56 -27.69
N THR A 436 9.61 11.08 -26.71
CA THR A 436 8.18 11.38 -26.80
C THR A 436 7.91 12.79 -26.25
N LYS A 437 6.76 13.35 -26.58
CA LYS A 437 6.25 14.57 -25.91
C LYS A 437 5.87 14.30 -24.48
#